data_a050c209f81ec1a12ead84d4219aba71
#
_entry.id   a050c209f81ec1a12ead84d4219aba71
#
_cell.length_a   1.000
_cell.length_b   1.000
_cell.length_c   1.000
_cell.angle_alpha   90.00
_cell.angle_beta   90.00
_cell.angle_gamma   90.00
#
_symmetry.space_group_name_H-M   'P 1'
#
loop_
_entity.id
_entity.type
_entity.pdbx_description
1 polymer ?
#
loop_
_entity_poly.entity_id
_entity_poly.type
_entity_poly.pdbx_seq_one_letter_code
_entity_poly.pdbx_strand_id
1 'polypeptide(L)'
;MATLRFVCWNLERNGAGDPEIRRAAAETLRSLQPDIVLRQEMFRADERGHTIFNEQCRALDMQGVLGPGACTAILFNPRRLNLVRDWSGDRGPHFVLPPTAITLSFPQAGPDASPFNVVSFHFAYASAEQRQLEAEWTTTWADKGWQAPDGSRHVLPAIFGGDGNSYPEPGTAGDLPLADLSAIQDRPHRLHRSRRGPDGVRVPDTEPDNTLRTAGLEDVARYWAEKGNPAALARTVDATETHSPDSRIDRVYFTTGLLPAVTGVEVHEVPLGVSDHHIPVATVDSSVFADVLSSYPRNLSRT
;
A
#
# COMPACT_ATOMS: atom_id res chain seq x y z
N MET A 1 -5.00 -18.95 15.77
CA MET A 1 -5.48 -17.58 16.01
C MET A 1 -6.15 -17.10 14.73
N ALA A 2 -7.21 -16.32 14.82
CA ALA A 2 -7.82 -15.73 13.64
C ALA A 2 -6.94 -14.56 13.17
N THR A 3 -6.71 -14.45 11.87
CA THR A 3 -5.83 -13.42 11.30
C THR A 3 -6.59 -12.54 10.32
N LEU A 4 -6.08 -11.32 10.07
CA LEU A 4 -6.41 -10.48 8.92
C LEU A 4 -5.19 -10.39 8.02
N ARG A 5 -5.39 -10.46 6.71
CA ARG A 5 -4.33 -10.36 5.71
C ARG A 5 -4.52 -9.15 4.82
N PHE A 6 -3.48 -8.32 4.77
CA PHE A 6 -3.36 -7.15 3.92
C PHE A 6 -2.40 -7.49 2.79
N VAL A 7 -2.88 -7.43 1.57
CA VAL A 7 -2.14 -7.81 0.37
C VAL A 7 -1.98 -6.56 -0.50
N CYS A 8 -0.77 -6.26 -0.93
CA CYS A 8 -0.51 -5.16 -1.86
C CYS A 8 0.05 -5.71 -3.17
N TRP A 9 -0.49 -5.28 -4.32
CA TRP A 9 0.00 -5.79 -5.60
C TRP A 9 -0.21 -4.82 -6.76
N ASN A 10 0.88 -4.42 -7.37
CA ASN A 10 0.89 -3.86 -8.71
C ASN A 10 0.87 -5.01 -9.72
N LEU A 11 -0.26 -5.23 -10.39
CA LEU A 11 -0.34 -6.14 -11.53
C LEU A 11 -0.21 -5.31 -12.80
N GLU A 12 0.93 -5.41 -13.47
CA GLU A 12 1.27 -4.61 -14.63
C GLU A 12 0.07 -4.43 -15.59
N ARG A 13 -0.35 -3.17 -15.76
CA ARG A 13 -1.47 -2.75 -16.61
C ARG A 13 -2.73 -3.60 -16.45
N ASN A 14 -3.00 -4.10 -15.24
CA ASN A 14 -4.10 -5.00 -14.91
C ASN A 14 -4.14 -6.24 -15.82
N GLY A 15 -2.97 -6.82 -16.07
CA GLY A 15 -2.79 -7.95 -16.96
C GLY A 15 -2.82 -7.57 -18.45
N ALA A 16 -2.46 -6.32 -18.79
CA ALA A 16 -2.29 -5.81 -20.17
C ALA A 16 -3.49 -6.07 -21.10
N GLY A 17 -4.69 -6.24 -20.56
CA GLY A 17 -5.90 -6.57 -21.31
C GLY A 17 -6.13 -8.07 -21.52
N ASP A 18 -5.21 -8.93 -21.11
CA ASP A 18 -5.34 -10.39 -21.21
C ASP A 18 -6.22 -10.97 -20.09
N PRO A 19 -7.36 -11.61 -20.40
CA PRO A 19 -8.22 -12.21 -19.39
C PRO A 19 -7.59 -13.43 -18.70
N GLU A 20 -6.66 -14.13 -19.33
CA GLU A 20 -5.97 -15.28 -18.74
C GLU A 20 -5.00 -14.84 -17.64
N ILE A 21 -4.26 -13.75 -17.88
CA ILE A 21 -3.40 -13.14 -16.83
C ILE A 21 -4.25 -12.67 -15.66
N ARG A 22 -5.39 -12.02 -15.91
CA ARG A 22 -6.30 -11.60 -14.83
C ARG A 22 -6.88 -12.78 -14.05
N ARG A 23 -7.17 -13.91 -14.73
CA ARG A 23 -7.63 -15.12 -14.06
C ARG A 23 -6.52 -15.71 -13.17
N ALA A 24 -5.31 -15.86 -13.70
CA ALA A 24 -4.16 -16.32 -12.92
C ALA A 24 -3.88 -15.41 -11.72
N ALA A 25 -3.99 -14.09 -11.89
CA ALA A 25 -3.87 -13.12 -10.82
C ALA A 25 -4.95 -13.29 -9.75
N ALA A 26 -6.20 -13.53 -10.15
CA ALA A 26 -7.28 -13.79 -9.19
C ALA A 26 -7.08 -15.12 -8.43
N GLU A 27 -6.56 -16.15 -9.07
CA GLU A 27 -6.21 -17.42 -8.43
C GLU A 27 -5.07 -17.24 -7.43
N THR A 28 -4.03 -16.50 -7.79
CA THR A 28 -2.93 -16.13 -6.90
C THR A 28 -3.44 -15.39 -5.66
N LEU A 29 -4.22 -14.32 -5.85
CA LEU A 29 -4.79 -13.57 -4.73
C LEU A 29 -5.69 -14.45 -3.85
N ARG A 30 -6.52 -15.31 -4.45
CA ARG A 30 -7.39 -16.22 -3.69
C ARG A 30 -6.58 -17.19 -2.82
N SER A 31 -5.44 -17.68 -3.31
CA SER A 31 -4.56 -18.58 -2.54
C SER A 31 -3.99 -17.92 -1.29
N LEU A 32 -3.80 -16.59 -1.33
CA LEU A 32 -3.33 -15.78 -0.21
C LEU A 32 -4.42 -15.50 0.83
N GLN A 33 -5.69 -15.79 0.53
CA GLN A 33 -6.84 -15.56 1.42
C GLN A 33 -6.85 -14.14 2.02
N PRO A 34 -6.85 -13.08 1.20
CA PRO A 34 -6.77 -11.70 1.68
C PRO A 34 -8.07 -11.25 2.34
N ASP A 35 -7.96 -10.39 3.34
CA ASP A 35 -9.08 -9.62 3.87
C ASP A 35 -9.13 -8.21 3.26
N ILE A 36 -7.97 -7.67 2.89
CA ILE A 36 -7.85 -6.41 2.16
C ILE A 36 -6.81 -6.58 1.04
N VAL A 37 -7.15 -6.11 -0.16
CA VAL A 37 -6.23 -6.05 -1.30
C VAL A 37 -6.09 -4.61 -1.78
N LEU A 38 -4.85 -4.13 -1.80
CA LEU A 38 -4.43 -2.83 -2.29
C LEU A 38 -3.87 -3.02 -3.70
N ARG A 39 -4.57 -2.52 -4.71
CA ARG A 39 -4.25 -2.76 -6.12
C ARG A 39 -3.77 -1.49 -6.79
N GLN A 40 -2.75 -1.63 -7.62
CA GLN A 40 -2.25 -0.60 -8.51
C GLN A 40 -2.44 -1.03 -9.97
N GLU A 41 -2.31 -0.06 -10.87
CA GLU A 41 -2.45 -0.27 -12.31
C GLU A 41 -3.76 -0.95 -12.76
N MET A 42 -4.88 -0.49 -12.23
CA MET A 42 -6.22 -1.00 -12.55
C MET A 42 -6.67 -0.63 -13.97
N PHE A 43 -5.74 -0.61 -14.91
CA PHE A 43 -5.93 -0.17 -16.28
C PHE A 43 -7.19 -0.76 -16.92
N ARG A 44 -8.05 0.12 -17.47
CA ARG A 44 -9.34 -0.22 -18.12
C ARG A 44 -10.39 -0.87 -17.22
N ALA A 45 -10.17 -0.91 -15.89
CA ALA A 45 -11.12 -1.53 -14.97
C ALA A 45 -12.43 -0.72 -14.82
N ASP A 46 -12.42 0.56 -15.19
CA ASP A 46 -13.56 1.47 -15.25
C ASP A 46 -14.41 1.33 -16.52
N GLU A 47 -13.89 0.67 -17.56
CA GLU A 47 -14.62 0.52 -18.81
C GLU A 47 -15.90 -0.31 -18.65
N ARG A 48 -16.87 -0.07 -19.56
CA ARG A 48 -18.14 -0.82 -19.67
C ARG A 48 -18.86 -0.96 -18.34
N GLY A 49 -18.95 0.15 -17.58
CA GLY A 49 -19.63 0.15 -16.29
C GLY A 49 -18.90 -0.67 -15.23
N HIS A 50 -17.60 -0.61 -15.20
CA HIS A 50 -16.72 -1.31 -14.25
C HIS A 50 -16.78 -2.84 -14.35
N THR A 51 -17.07 -3.39 -15.54
CA THR A 51 -17.25 -4.85 -15.71
C THR A 51 -16.03 -5.61 -15.22
N ILE A 52 -14.81 -5.23 -15.65
CA ILE A 52 -13.55 -5.91 -15.24
C ILE A 52 -13.34 -5.82 -13.73
N PHE A 53 -13.56 -4.66 -13.13
CA PHE A 53 -13.44 -4.50 -11.69
C PHE A 53 -14.44 -5.38 -10.93
N ASN A 54 -15.69 -5.39 -11.36
CA ASN A 54 -16.74 -6.20 -10.75
C ASN A 54 -16.47 -7.72 -10.90
N GLU A 55 -15.85 -8.14 -12.01
CA GLU A 55 -15.41 -9.51 -12.20
C GLU A 55 -14.32 -9.90 -11.21
N GLN A 56 -13.34 -9.03 -10.97
CA GLN A 56 -12.29 -9.26 -9.96
C GLN A 56 -12.89 -9.33 -8.55
N CYS A 57 -13.80 -8.45 -8.19
CA CYS A 57 -14.51 -8.50 -6.90
C CYS A 57 -15.24 -9.83 -6.73
N ARG A 58 -15.98 -10.28 -7.73
CA ARG A 58 -16.69 -11.57 -7.69
C ARG A 58 -15.73 -12.76 -7.63
N ALA A 59 -14.63 -12.72 -8.40
CA ALA A 59 -13.64 -13.78 -8.40
C ALA A 59 -13.00 -13.99 -7.02
N LEU A 60 -12.91 -12.96 -6.20
CA LEU A 60 -12.35 -13.00 -4.85
C LEU A 60 -13.42 -13.08 -3.75
N ASP A 61 -14.70 -13.03 -4.07
CA ASP A 61 -15.81 -12.92 -3.11
C ASP A 61 -15.64 -11.70 -2.18
N MET A 62 -15.20 -10.58 -2.77
CA MET A 62 -14.91 -9.31 -2.09
C MET A 62 -15.79 -8.17 -2.61
N GLN A 63 -15.94 -7.14 -1.81
CA GLN A 63 -16.40 -5.82 -2.26
C GLN A 63 -15.17 -4.94 -2.52
N GLY A 64 -15.38 -3.83 -3.23
CA GLY A 64 -14.26 -2.93 -3.48
C GLY A 64 -14.66 -1.54 -3.94
N VAL A 65 -13.68 -0.65 -3.92
CA VAL A 65 -13.74 0.71 -4.46
C VAL A 65 -12.65 0.85 -5.51
N LEU A 66 -13.04 1.27 -6.71
CA LEU A 66 -12.14 1.63 -7.79
C LEU A 66 -11.88 3.13 -7.72
N GLY A 67 -10.63 3.53 -7.64
CA GLY A 67 -10.25 4.93 -7.59
C GLY A 67 -10.36 5.65 -8.93
N PRO A 68 -10.24 6.98 -8.93
CA PRO A 68 -10.36 7.81 -10.13
C PRO A 68 -9.36 7.39 -11.21
N GLY A 69 -9.83 7.36 -12.47
CA GLY A 69 -9.02 6.98 -13.62
C GLY A 69 -8.54 5.54 -13.63
N ALA A 70 -9.13 4.67 -12.80
CA ALA A 70 -8.72 3.28 -12.64
C ALA A 70 -7.20 3.12 -12.38
N CYS A 71 -6.59 4.05 -11.63
CA CYS A 71 -5.17 3.98 -11.28
C CYS A 71 -4.92 2.97 -10.17
N THR A 72 -5.77 2.99 -9.15
CA THR A 72 -5.69 2.11 -7.98
C THR A 72 -7.07 1.58 -7.60
N ALA A 73 -7.10 0.56 -6.73
CA ALA A 73 -8.33 0.07 -6.11
C ALA A 73 -8.06 -0.51 -4.72
N ILE A 74 -9.10 -0.62 -3.92
CA ILE A 74 -9.10 -1.38 -2.67
C ILE A 74 -10.25 -2.38 -2.73
N LEU A 75 -9.93 -3.67 -2.49
CA LEU A 75 -10.92 -4.71 -2.28
C LEU A 75 -10.89 -5.14 -0.82
N PHE A 76 -12.03 -5.50 -0.24
CA PHE A 76 -12.13 -5.92 1.14
C PHE A 76 -13.16 -7.02 1.32
N ASN A 77 -12.95 -7.88 2.32
CA ASN A 77 -13.84 -8.98 2.68
C ASN A 77 -15.08 -8.45 3.41
N PRO A 78 -16.28 -8.45 2.77
CA PRO A 78 -17.49 -7.88 3.36
C PRO A 78 -18.06 -8.70 4.54
N ARG A 79 -17.57 -9.92 4.77
CA ARG A 79 -17.95 -10.73 5.94
C ARG A 79 -17.24 -10.28 7.21
N ARG A 80 -16.17 -9.50 7.06
CA ARG A 80 -15.31 -9.07 8.17
C ARG A 80 -15.23 -7.56 8.34
N LEU A 81 -15.42 -6.83 7.26
CA LEU A 81 -15.17 -5.39 7.17
C LEU A 81 -16.36 -4.68 6.53
N ASN A 82 -16.70 -3.50 7.04
CA ASN A 82 -17.74 -2.66 6.44
C ASN A 82 -17.13 -1.36 5.92
N LEU A 83 -17.55 -0.94 4.74
CA LEU A 83 -17.21 0.37 4.20
C LEU A 83 -17.98 1.46 5.00
N VAL A 84 -17.24 2.39 5.59
CA VAL A 84 -17.77 3.54 6.32
C VAL A 84 -17.80 4.77 5.43
N ARG A 85 -16.72 5.00 4.66
CA ARG A 85 -16.59 6.15 3.77
C ARG A 85 -15.64 5.87 2.61
N ASP A 86 -16.00 6.39 1.45
CA ASP A 86 -15.12 6.52 0.30
C ASP A 86 -14.60 7.97 0.24
N TRP A 87 -13.28 8.11 0.19
CA TRP A 87 -12.57 9.38 0.07
C TRP A 87 -11.99 9.59 -1.33
N SER A 88 -12.17 8.62 -2.23
CA SER A 88 -11.62 8.68 -3.57
C SER A 88 -12.20 9.89 -4.30
N GLY A 89 -11.32 10.74 -4.84
CA GLY A 89 -11.73 11.99 -5.46
C GLY A 89 -11.76 13.21 -4.53
N ASP A 90 -11.65 13.06 -3.20
CA ASP A 90 -11.60 14.18 -2.25
C ASP A 90 -10.33 15.05 -2.39
N ARG A 91 -9.31 14.53 -3.07
CA ARG A 91 -8.03 15.19 -3.31
C ARG A 91 -7.89 15.56 -4.77
N GLY A 92 -7.96 16.80 -5.09
CA GLY A 92 -7.88 17.35 -6.44
C GLY A 92 -6.64 16.89 -7.25
N PRO A 93 -6.18 17.66 -8.23
CA PRO A 93 -5.19 17.23 -9.23
C PRO A 93 -3.75 17.21 -8.68
N HIS A 94 -3.54 16.74 -7.45
CA HIS A 94 -2.21 16.65 -6.84
C HIS A 94 -1.47 15.36 -7.21
N PHE A 95 -2.17 14.38 -7.74
CA PHE A 95 -1.64 13.07 -8.08
C PHE A 95 -1.65 12.86 -9.59
N VAL A 96 -0.56 12.31 -10.11
CA VAL A 96 -0.50 11.81 -11.50
C VAL A 96 -1.35 10.55 -11.63
N LEU A 97 -1.25 9.68 -10.64
CA LEU A 97 -2.01 8.44 -10.53
C LEU A 97 -2.84 8.52 -9.22
N PRO A 98 -4.11 8.97 -9.28
CA PRO A 98 -4.90 9.19 -8.09
C PRO A 98 -5.04 7.93 -7.22
N PRO A 99 -4.80 8.05 -5.90
CA PRO A 99 -4.96 6.94 -4.97
C PRO A 99 -6.44 6.65 -4.71
N THR A 100 -6.70 5.41 -4.28
CA THR A 100 -7.96 5.03 -3.66
C THR A 100 -7.82 5.12 -2.16
N ALA A 101 -8.72 5.82 -1.49
CA ALA A 101 -8.72 5.94 -0.04
C ALA A 101 -10.13 5.69 0.51
N ILE A 102 -10.24 4.82 1.50
CA ILE A 102 -11.51 4.48 2.15
C ILE A 102 -11.35 4.40 3.66
N THR A 103 -12.45 4.53 4.38
CA THR A 103 -12.51 4.19 5.80
C THR A 103 -13.30 2.89 5.95
N LEU A 104 -12.73 1.95 6.69
CA LEU A 104 -13.37 0.68 7.03
C LEU A 104 -13.61 0.59 8.53
N SER A 105 -14.68 -0.11 8.94
CA SER A 105 -14.86 -0.58 10.32
C SER A 105 -14.63 -2.09 10.39
N PHE A 106 -14.18 -2.53 11.57
CA PHE A 106 -13.97 -3.93 11.90
C PHE A 106 -14.97 -4.34 12.99
N PRO A 107 -16.13 -4.93 12.64
CA PRO A 107 -17.21 -5.24 13.60
C PRO A 107 -16.78 -6.10 14.78
N GLN A 108 -15.78 -6.95 14.60
CA GLN A 108 -15.23 -7.77 15.69
C GLN A 108 -14.64 -6.93 16.83
N ALA A 109 -14.19 -5.70 16.54
CA ALA A 109 -13.66 -4.79 17.55
C ALA A 109 -14.75 -4.14 18.43
N GLY A 110 -16.02 -4.31 18.07
CA GLY A 110 -17.16 -3.75 18.79
C GLY A 110 -17.73 -2.48 18.13
N PRO A 111 -18.93 -2.07 18.53
CA PRO A 111 -19.67 -0.97 17.89
C PRO A 111 -19.02 0.41 18.11
N ASP A 112 -18.30 0.58 19.22
CA ASP A 112 -17.65 1.84 19.58
C ASP A 112 -16.18 1.89 19.20
N ALA A 113 -15.66 0.85 18.55
CA ALA A 113 -14.27 0.81 18.13
C ALA A 113 -13.99 1.84 17.03
N SER A 114 -12.76 2.38 17.03
CA SER A 114 -12.32 3.29 15.99
C SER A 114 -12.35 2.59 14.61
N PRO A 115 -12.97 3.16 13.59
CA PRO A 115 -12.70 2.74 12.24
C PRO A 115 -11.26 3.12 11.85
N PHE A 116 -10.79 2.64 10.70
CA PHE A 116 -9.44 2.89 10.21
C PHE A 116 -9.44 3.23 8.72
N ASN A 117 -8.47 4.06 8.32
CA ASN A 117 -8.30 4.40 6.92
C ASN A 117 -7.44 3.38 6.20
N VAL A 118 -7.78 3.12 4.96
CA VAL A 118 -7.00 2.28 4.04
C VAL A 118 -6.74 3.06 2.77
N VAL A 119 -5.50 3.12 2.33
CA VAL A 119 -5.09 3.86 1.13
C VAL A 119 -4.26 2.95 0.22
N SER A 120 -4.70 2.81 -1.03
CA SER A 120 -3.92 2.22 -2.11
C SER A 120 -3.34 3.35 -2.95
N PHE A 121 -2.01 3.46 -3.01
CA PHE A 121 -1.31 4.49 -3.76
C PHE A 121 -0.44 3.90 -4.88
N HIS A 122 -0.19 4.71 -5.90
CA HIS A 122 0.81 4.45 -6.93
C HIS A 122 1.46 5.79 -7.25
N PHE A 123 2.64 6.04 -6.68
CA PHE A 123 3.30 7.33 -6.85
C PHE A 123 3.90 7.49 -8.25
N ALA A 124 4.05 8.73 -8.68
CA ALA A 124 4.53 9.09 -10.01
C ALA A 124 5.87 8.41 -10.35
N TYR A 125 5.90 7.67 -11.45
CA TYR A 125 7.09 6.92 -11.85
C TYR A 125 8.22 7.83 -12.39
N ALA A 126 7.90 8.98 -12.99
CA ALA A 126 8.82 9.75 -13.79
C ALA A 126 9.52 10.91 -13.05
N SER A 127 9.00 11.39 -11.92
CA SER A 127 9.52 12.57 -11.22
C SER A 127 9.63 12.34 -9.72
N ALA A 128 10.83 12.50 -9.19
CA ALA A 128 11.07 12.42 -7.75
C ALA A 128 10.35 13.52 -6.97
N GLU A 129 10.36 14.74 -7.51
CA GLU A 129 9.69 15.89 -6.90
C GLU A 129 8.16 15.68 -6.84
N GLN A 130 7.58 15.09 -7.90
CA GLN A 130 6.16 14.76 -7.91
C GLN A 130 5.84 13.65 -6.92
N ARG A 131 6.67 12.60 -6.82
CA ARG A 131 6.51 11.53 -5.82
C ARG A 131 6.55 12.06 -4.39
N GLN A 132 7.48 12.98 -4.11
CA GLN A 132 7.58 13.63 -2.82
C GLN A 132 6.28 14.37 -2.48
N LEU A 133 5.78 15.19 -3.41
CA LEU A 133 4.52 15.92 -3.25
C LEU A 133 3.34 14.94 -3.03
N GLU A 134 3.27 13.85 -3.79
CA GLU A 134 2.23 12.84 -3.65
C GLU A 134 2.31 12.12 -2.30
N ALA A 135 3.52 11.79 -1.82
CA ALA A 135 3.70 11.21 -0.49
C ALA A 135 3.23 12.17 0.60
N GLU A 136 3.59 13.44 0.54
CA GLU A 136 3.12 14.48 1.48
C GLU A 136 1.58 14.58 1.49
N TRP A 137 0.94 14.67 0.33
CA TRP A 137 -0.53 14.69 0.23
C TRP A 137 -1.17 13.40 0.74
N THR A 138 -0.53 12.26 0.54
CA THR A 138 -1.03 10.96 1.02
C THR A 138 -1.08 10.92 2.54
N THR A 139 -0.16 11.55 3.26
CA THR A 139 -0.17 11.60 4.73
C THR A 139 -1.46 12.21 5.31
N THR A 140 -2.17 13.02 4.52
CA THR A 140 -3.44 13.63 4.97
C THR A 140 -4.53 12.62 5.31
N TRP A 141 -4.44 11.36 4.85
CA TRP A 141 -5.35 10.29 5.29
C TRP A 141 -4.94 9.66 6.62
N ALA A 142 -3.69 9.83 7.06
CA ALA A 142 -3.26 9.47 8.40
C ALA A 142 -3.65 10.53 9.47
N ASP A 143 -4.12 11.70 9.05
CA ASP A 143 -4.60 12.79 9.93
C ASP A 143 -6.14 13.00 9.84
N LYS A 144 -6.88 12.04 9.30
CA LYS A 144 -8.35 12.16 9.22
C LYS A 144 -8.99 12.04 10.60
N GLY A 145 -9.76 13.06 10.95
CA GLY A 145 -10.57 13.04 12.16
C GLY A 145 -11.86 12.25 11.98
N TRP A 146 -12.26 11.58 13.04
CA TRP A 146 -13.55 10.91 13.18
C TRP A 146 -14.23 11.37 14.46
N GLN A 147 -15.54 11.51 14.41
CA GLN A 147 -16.35 11.81 15.58
C GLN A 147 -16.99 10.52 16.08
N ALA A 148 -16.59 10.09 17.26
CA ALA A 148 -17.14 8.91 17.90
C ALA A 148 -18.61 9.13 18.35
N PRO A 149 -19.38 8.05 18.61
CA PRO A 149 -20.76 8.16 19.09
C PRO A 149 -20.90 8.95 20.40
N ASP A 150 -19.90 8.96 21.25
CA ASP A 150 -19.83 9.74 22.49
C ASP A 150 -19.51 11.24 22.27
N GLY A 151 -19.36 11.67 21.00
CA GLY A 151 -19.05 13.03 20.62
C GLY A 151 -17.56 13.39 20.65
N SER A 152 -16.68 12.50 21.11
CA SER A 152 -15.23 12.71 21.09
C SER A 152 -14.68 12.66 19.64
N ARG A 153 -13.60 13.41 19.38
CA ARG A 153 -12.91 13.40 18.08
C ARG A 153 -11.57 12.69 18.21
N HIS A 154 -11.29 11.83 17.24
CA HIS A 154 -10.07 11.04 17.15
C HIS A 154 -9.43 11.22 15.80
N VAL A 155 -8.11 11.04 15.72
CA VAL A 155 -7.45 10.76 14.45
C VAL A 155 -7.56 9.27 14.18
N LEU A 156 -7.98 8.90 12.97
CA LEU A 156 -8.12 7.50 12.59
C LEU A 156 -6.76 6.84 12.40
N PRO A 157 -6.57 5.61 12.91
CA PRO A 157 -5.44 4.80 12.48
C PRO A 157 -5.52 4.54 10.97
N ALA A 158 -4.37 4.35 10.33
CA ALA A 158 -4.30 4.22 8.89
C ALA A 158 -3.37 3.09 8.44
N ILE A 159 -3.72 2.50 7.30
CA ILE A 159 -2.98 1.45 6.61
C ILE A 159 -2.82 1.89 5.17
N PHE A 160 -1.58 2.03 4.72
CA PHE A 160 -1.27 2.42 3.36
C PHE A 160 -0.51 1.29 2.66
N GLY A 161 -0.73 1.14 1.38
CA GLY A 161 0.08 0.23 0.59
C GLY A 161 0.06 0.58 -0.89
N GLY A 162 1.18 0.35 -1.56
CA GLY A 162 1.28 0.65 -2.97
C GLY A 162 2.70 0.61 -3.51
N ASP A 163 2.78 0.84 -4.81
CA ASP A 163 4.03 1.06 -5.51
C ASP A 163 4.50 2.50 -5.28
N GLY A 164 5.57 2.64 -4.51
CA GLY A 164 6.18 3.92 -4.18
C GLY A 164 7.05 4.48 -5.30
N ASN A 165 7.39 3.68 -6.31
CA ASN A 165 8.33 4.04 -7.37
C ASN A 165 9.65 4.64 -6.84
N SER A 166 9.98 4.33 -5.59
CA SER A 166 11.10 4.85 -4.81
C SER A 166 11.64 3.77 -3.88
N TYR A 167 12.89 3.94 -3.44
CA TYR A 167 13.53 2.98 -2.54
C TYR A 167 13.13 3.24 -1.08
N PRO A 168 13.24 2.22 -0.21
CA PRO A 168 13.12 2.44 1.23
C PRO A 168 14.28 3.27 1.76
N GLU A 169 14.05 3.99 2.86
CA GLU A 169 15.10 4.68 3.60
C GLU A 169 16.14 3.66 4.11
N PRO A 170 17.43 3.86 3.87
CA PRO A 170 18.46 2.88 4.25
C PRO A 170 18.64 2.79 5.76
N GLY A 171 19.27 1.70 6.22
CA GLY A 171 19.67 1.52 7.61
C GLY A 171 19.01 0.36 8.34
N THR A 172 18.03 -0.30 7.73
CA THR A 172 17.49 -1.55 8.28
C THR A 172 18.42 -2.73 7.93
N ALA A 173 18.83 -3.46 8.95
CA ALA A 173 19.68 -4.64 8.76
C ALA A 173 18.94 -5.70 7.93
N GLY A 174 19.59 -6.16 6.86
CA GLY A 174 19.05 -7.17 5.95
C GLY A 174 18.19 -6.62 4.81
N ASP A 175 17.95 -5.29 4.75
CA ASP A 175 17.30 -4.70 3.60
C ASP A 175 18.22 -4.70 2.36
N LEU A 176 17.60 -4.66 1.19
CA LEU A 176 18.36 -4.57 -0.06
C LEU A 176 19.22 -3.29 -0.07
N PRO A 177 20.43 -3.36 -0.60
CA PRO A 177 21.23 -2.15 -0.78
C PRO A 177 20.52 -1.19 -1.73
N LEU A 178 20.68 0.11 -1.50
CA LEU A 178 20.20 1.10 -2.46
C LEU A 178 20.83 0.83 -3.84
N ALA A 179 20.02 0.98 -4.87
CA ALA A 179 20.44 0.73 -6.24
C ALA A 179 21.67 1.58 -6.62
N ASP A 180 22.67 0.95 -7.21
CA ASP A 180 23.70 1.68 -7.93
C ASP A 180 23.07 2.30 -9.19
N LEU A 181 22.87 3.60 -9.18
CA LEU A 181 22.29 4.31 -10.31
C LEU A 181 23.09 4.13 -11.60
N SER A 182 24.38 3.84 -11.54
CA SER A 182 25.22 3.60 -12.71
C SER A 182 24.92 2.26 -13.39
N ALA A 183 24.36 1.30 -12.65
CA ALA A 183 23.94 0.01 -13.16
C ALA A 183 22.63 0.08 -13.97
N ILE A 184 21.84 1.13 -13.83
CA ILE A 184 20.62 1.36 -14.62
C ILE A 184 21.02 1.82 -16.02
N GLN A 185 20.87 0.94 -17.01
CA GLN A 185 21.31 1.21 -18.39
C GLN A 185 20.42 2.27 -19.06
N ASP A 186 19.11 2.22 -18.88
CA ASP A 186 18.17 3.19 -19.40
C ASP A 186 18.34 4.55 -18.72
N ARG A 187 18.74 5.58 -19.48
CA ARG A 187 19.03 6.92 -18.95
C ARG A 187 17.79 7.63 -18.40
N PRO A 188 16.62 7.64 -19.08
CA PRO A 188 15.38 8.13 -18.52
C PRO A 188 15.03 7.43 -17.21
N HIS A 189 15.13 6.11 -17.17
CA HIS A 189 14.79 5.34 -15.98
C HIS A 189 15.73 5.65 -14.80
N ARG A 190 17.02 5.79 -15.06
CA ARG A 190 18.00 6.26 -14.06
C ARG A 190 17.61 7.63 -13.48
N LEU A 191 17.14 8.55 -14.34
CA LEU A 191 16.62 9.82 -13.89
C LEU A 191 15.38 9.65 -13.01
N HIS A 192 14.44 8.81 -13.44
CA HIS A 192 13.19 8.58 -12.74
C HIS A 192 13.37 7.97 -11.34
N ARG A 193 14.37 7.13 -11.14
CA ARG A 193 14.68 6.46 -9.86
C ARG A 193 15.59 7.25 -8.93
N SER A 194 15.93 8.48 -9.29
CA SER A 194 16.90 9.29 -8.54
C SER A 194 16.38 10.70 -8.29
N ARG A 195 16.88 11.32 -7.23
CA ARG A 195 16.67 12.73 -6.89
C ARG A 195 17.99 13.48 -6.82
N ARG A 196 17.95 14.80 -6.77
CA ARG A 196 19.15 15.61 -6.48
C ARG A 196 19.45 15.56 -4.98
N GLY A 197 20.67 15.16 -4.64
CA GLY A 197 21.21 15.31 -3.30
C GLY A 197 21.60 16.76 -2.98
N PRO A 198 22.00 17.03 -1.72
CA PRO A 198 22.37 18.39 -1.26
C PRO A 198 23.55 19.00 -2.02
N ASP A 199 24.46 18.16 -2.52
CA ASP A 199 25.63 18.53 -3.31
C ASP A 199 25.33 18.65 -4.81
N GLY A 200 24.07 18.47 -5.22
CA GLY A 200 23.62 18.47 -6.61
C GLY A 200 23.86 17.16 -7.37
N VAL A 201 24.54 16.18 -6.74
CA VAL A 201 24.73 14.84 -7.30
C VAL A 201 23.41 14.05 -7.18
N ARG A 202 23.14 13.18 -8.16
CA ARG A 202 21.93 12.35 -8.11
C ARG A 202 22.17 11.14 -7.19
N VAL A 203 21.20 10.91 -6.33
CA VAL A 203 21.15 9.80 -5.37
C VAL A 203 19.84 9.01 -5.56
N PRO A 204 19.77 7.74 -5.17
CA PRO A 204 18.51 7.00 -5.14
C PRO A 204 17.42 7.77 -4.38
N ASP A 205 16.19 7.73 -4.90
CA ASP A 205 15.08 8.46 -4.28
C ASP A 205 14.46 7.64 -3.14
N THR A 206 14.63 8.12 -1.90
CA THR A 206 14.07 7.53 -0.67
C THR A 206 13.07 8.44 0.04
N GLU A 207 12.86 9.67 -0.47
CA GLU A 207 12.06 10.69 0.22
C GLU A 207 10.59 10.30 0.43
N PRO A 208 9.91 9.58 -0.49
CA PRO A 208 8.55 9.14 -0.22
C PRO A 208 8.42 8.24 1.03
N ASP A 209 9.37 7.31 1.23
CA ASP A 209 9.43 6.46 2.41
C ASP A 209 9.68 7.29 3.68
N ASN A 210 10.67 8.16 3.65
CA ASN A 210 11.00 9.06 4.75
C ASN A 210 9.79 9.96 5.13
N THR A 211 9.07 10.47 4.14
CA THR A 211 7.87 11.30 4.35
C THR A 211 6.77 10.55 5.08
N LEU A 212 6.43 9.34 4.61
CA LEU A 212 5.39 8.52 5.23
C LEU A 212 5.77 8.16 6.68
N ARG A 213 7.04 7.79 6.92
CA ARG A 213 7.53 7.45 8.26
C ARG A 213 7.56 8.66 9.19
N THR A 214 7.97 9.82 8.71
CA THR A 214 7.93 11.07 9.49
C THR A 214 6.50 11.43 9.90
N ALA A 215 5.50 11.05 9.09
CA ALA A 215 4.08 11.23 9.42
C ALA A 215 3.52 10.19 10.41
N GLY A 216 4.34 9.31 10.98
CA GLY A 216 3.92 8.31 11.97
C GLY A 216 3.41 6.99 11.40
N LEU A 217 3.73 6.74 10.12
CA LEU A 217 3.50 5.46 9.46
C LEU A 217 4.82 4.66 9.47
N GLU A 218 4.78 3.37 9.75
CA GLU A 218 5.97 2.52 9.67
C GLU A 218 5.77 1.42 8.63
N ASP A 219 6.81 1.15 7.84
CA ASP A 219 6.87 0.02 6.92
C ASP A 219 6.84 -1.29 7.73
N VAL A 220 5.78 -2.06 7.54
CA VAL A 220 5.57 -3.28 8.32
C VAL A 220 6.64 -4.34 8.06
N ALA A 221 7.29 -4.32 6.88
CA ALA A 221 8.38 -5.23 6.58
C ALA A 221 9.63 -4.89 7.39
N ARG A 222 9.95 -3.60 7.55
CA ARG A 222 11.04 -3.15 8.43
C ARG A 222 10.77 -3.51 9.89
N TYR A 223 9.56 -3.16 10.37
CA TYR A 223 9.14 -3.50 11.73
C TYR A 223 9.27 -5.00 12.01
N TRP A 224 8.87 -5.85 11.07
CA TRP A 224 8.94 -7.30 11.24
C TRP A 224 10.37 -7.84 11.13
N ALA A 225 11.20 -7.25 10.28
CA ALA A 225 12.61 -7.59 10.17
C ALA A 225 13.38 -7.27 11.45
N GLU A 226 13.11 -6.13 12.08
CA GLU A 226 13.71 -5.72 13.36
C GLU A 226 13.35 -6.68 14.52
N LYS A 227 12.29 -7.46 14.37
CA LYS A 227 11.90 -8.55 15.28
C LYS A 227 12.59 -9.89 14.98
N GLY A 228 13.60 -9.89 14.12
CA GLY A 228 14.38 -11.08 13.77
C GLY A 228 13.88 -11.84 12.54
N ASN A 229 13.07 -11.23 11.69
CA ASN A 229 12.50 -11.84 10.48
C ASN A 229 12.93 -11.10 9.21
N PRO A 230 14.23 -11.09 8.84
CA PRO A 230 14.74 -10.29 7.71
C PRO A 230 14.20 -10.73 6.35
N ALA A 231 13.64 -11.94 6.22
CA ALA A 231 12.97 -12.38 4.98
C ALA A 231 11.78 -11.50 4.56
N ALA A 232 11.22 -10.72 5.49
CA ALA A 232 10.18 -9.73 5.19
C ALA A 232 10.68 -8.62 4.25
N LEU A 233 11.98 -8.39 4.17
CA LEU A 233 12.62 -7.37 3.33
C LEU A 233 12.98 -7.88 1.92
N ALA A 234 12.36 -8.98 1.49
CA ALA A 234 12.58 -9.51 0.14
C ALA A 234 12.20 -8.48 -0.93
N ARG A 235 12.81 -8.62 -2.11
CA ARG A 235 12.50 -7.77 -3.27
C ARG A 235 11.01 -7.86 -3.63
N THR A 236 10.47 -6.77 -4.13
CA THR A 236 9.12 -6.73 -4.70
C THR A 236 9.12 -6.54 -6.20
N VAL A 237 10.28 -6.24 -6.80
CA VAL A 237 10.47 -6.15 -8.25
C VAL A 237 11.79 -6.82 -8.60
N ASP A 238 11.75 -7.67 -9.64
CA ASP A 238 12.93 -8.30 -10.19
C ASP A 238 13.76 -7.33 -11.04
N ALA A 239 15.06 -7.59 -11.09
CA ALA A 239 15.97 -6.87 -11.97
C ALA A 239 15.56 -7.03 -13.45
N THR A 240 15.41 -5.91 -14.13
CA THR A 240 15.19 -5.86 -15.58
C THR A 240 16.11 -4.80 -16.21
N GLU A 241 16.24 -4.82 -17.54
CA GLU A 241 17.04 -3.81 -18.26
C GLU A 241 16.50 -2.38 -18.03
N THR A 242 15.21 -2.23 -17.77
CA THR A 242 14.54 -0.96 -17.57
C THR A 242 14.35 -0.60 -16.09
N HIS A 243 14.12 -1.60 -15.20
CA HIS A 243 13.75 -1.35 -13.81
C HIS A 243 14.93 -1.34 -12.83
N SER A 244 16.17 -1.58 -13.30
CA SER A 244 17.29 -1.58 -12.37
C SER A 244 17.51 -2.95 -11.65
N PRO A 245 18.45 -3.06 -10.70
CA PRO A 245 18.57 -4.25 -9.88
C PRO A 245 17.33 -4.51 -9.05
N ASP A 246 17.25 -5.72 -8.51
CA ASP A 246 16.20 -6.12 -7.55
C ASP A 246 15.92 -5.00 -6.55
N SER A 247 14.65 -4.70 -6.34
CA SER A 247 14.26 -3.59 -5.47
C SER A 247 12.99 -3.88 -4.68
N ARG A 248 12.79 -3.14 -3.58
CA ARG A 248 11.61 -3.21 -2.71
C ARG A 248 10.87 -1.88 -2.78
N ILE A 249 10.12 -1.69 -3.85
CA ILE A 249 9.37 -0.44 -4.13
C ILE A 249 7.89 -0.54 -3.77
N ASP A 250 7.34 -1.76 -3.67
CA ASP A 250 6.00 -1.99 -3.15
C ASP A 250 6.09 -2.19 -1.65
N ARG A 251 5.36 -1.40 -0.89
CA ARG A 251 5.43 -1.39 0.57
C ARG A 251 4.05 -1.25 1.19
N VAL A 252 3.92 -1.80 2.41
CA VAL A 252 2.74 -1.63 3.25
C VAL A 252 3.15 -0.92 4.53
N TYR A 253 2.42 0.13 4.89
CA TYR A 253 2.68 0.97 6.06
C TYR A 253 1.49 0.93 7.00
N PHE A 254 1.77 0.84 8.29
CA PHE A 254 0.77 0.97 9.34
C PHE A 254 1.10 2.17 10.22
N THR A 255 0.08 2.90 10.69
CA THR A 255 0.25 3.79 11.83
C THR A 255 0.88 3.00 12.98
N THR A 256 1.86 3.59 13.65
CA THR A 256 2.66 2.89 14.67
C THR A 256 1.82 2.21 15.76
N GLY A 257 0.65 2.77 16.10
CA GLY A 257 -0.29 2.16 17.06
C GLY A 257 -0.87 0.80 16.63
N LEU A 258 -0.88 0.49 15.32
CA LEU A 258 -1.37 -0.80 14.80
C LEU A 258 -0.30 -1.89 14.74
N LEU A 259 0.98 -1.53 14.84
CA LEU A 259 2.10 -2.46 14.70
C LEU A 259 2.10 -3.64 15.69
N PRO A 260 1.64 -3.48 16.95
CA PRO A 260 1.57 -4.62 17.88
C PRO A 260 0.72 -5.79 17.38
N ALA A 261 -0.22 -5.55 16.46
CA ALA A 261 -1.05 -6.60 15.87
C ALA A 261 -0.33 -7.41 14.77
N VAL A 262 0.78 -6.91 14.21
CA VAL A 262 1.52 -7.59 13.13
C VAL A 262 2.15 -8.88 13.66
N THR A 263 1.85 -9.99 12.99
CA THR A 263 2.34 -11.35 13.33
C THR A 263 3.10 -12.02 12.18
N GLY A 264 3.14 -11.40 11.02
CA GLY A 264 3.90 -11.90 9.88
C GLY A 264 3.93 -10.90 8.73
N VAL A 265 5.07 -10.86 8.04
CA VAL A 265 5.21 -10.16 6.77
C VAL A 265 6.04 -11.04 5.85
N GLU A 266 5.56 -11.25 4.64
CA GLU A 266 6.23 -12.03 3.60
C GLU A 266 6.03 -11.38 2.23
N VAL A 267 6.87 -11.72 1.28
CA VAL A 267 6.69 -11.38 -0.13
C VAL A 267 6.41 -12.67 -0.90
N HIS A 268 5.23 -12.75 -1.51
CA HIS A 268 4.86 -13.87 -2.37
C HIS A 268 5.39 -13.62 -3.78
N GLU A 269 6.28 -14.49 -4.24
CA GLU A 269 6.85 -14.39 -5.59
C GLU A 269 5.79 -14.70 -6.66
N VAL A 270 5.79 -13.88 -7.70
CA VAL A 270 4.89 -14.00 -8.84
C VAL A 270 5.73 -14.29 -10.10
N PRO A 271 5.31 -15.24 -10.96
CA PRO A 271 6.01 -15.47 -12.23
C PRO A 271 6.01 -14.22 -13.11
N LEU A 272 7.15 -13.91 -13.74
CA LEU A 272 7.33 -12.75 -14.63
C LEU A 272 6.30 -12.69 -15.77
N GLY A 273 5.76 -13.83 -16.20
CA GLY A 273 4.68 -13.87 -17.21
C GLY A 273 3.32 -13.39 -16.71
N VAL A 274 3.17 -13.13 -15.39
CA VAL A 274 1.95 -12.62 -14.77
C VAL A 274 2.13 -11.16 -14.36
N SER A 275 3.22 -10.84 -13.69
CA SER A 275 3.62 -9.47 -13.31
C SER A 275 5.13 -9.42 -13.08
N ASP A 276 5.71 -8.25 -13.27
CA ASP A 276 7.07 -7.89 -12.87
C ASP A 276 7.16 -7.49 -11.39
N HIS A 277 6.02 -7.38 -10.70
CA HIS A 277 5.94 -7.12 -9.27
C HIS A 277 5.50 -8.34 -8.48
N HIS A 278 6.16 -8.58 -7.34
CA HIS A 278 5.79 -9.55 -6.32
C HIS A 278 4.80 -8.95 -5.33
N ILE A 279 4.26 -9.77 -4.44
CA ILE A 279 3.13 -9.41 -3.58
C ILE A 279 3.57 -9.33 -2.11
N PRO A 280 3.77 -8.13 -1.54
CA PRO A 280 3.85 -7.97 -0.08
C PRO A 280 2.54 -8.38 0.60
N VAL A 281 2.67 -9.23 1.62
CA VAL A 281 1.56 -9.70 2.46
C VAL A 281 1.87 -9.41 3.91
N ALA A 282 1.04 -8.59 4.56
CA ALA A 282 1.10 -8.37 6.00
C ALA A 282 -0.02 -9.14 6.70
N THR A 283 0.33 -9.92 7.71
CA THR A 283 -0.61 -10.69 8.53
C THR A 283 -0.69 -10.08 9.93
N VAL A 284 -1.89 -9.88 10.44
CA VAL A 284 -2.10 -9.41 11.80
C VAL A 284 -2.97 -10.40 12.59
N ASP A 285 -2.76 -10.48 13.89
CA ASP A 285 -3.68 -11.13 14.82
C ASP A 285 -4.95 -10.29 14.92
N SER A 286 -6.10 -10.89 14.55
CA SER A 286 -7.37 -10.14 14.49
C SER A 286 -7.90 -9.74 15.88
N SER A 287 -7.54 -10.46 16.94
CA SER A 287 -7.94 -10.11 18.31
C SER A 287 -7.14 -8.91 18.81
N VAL A 288 -5.82 -8.92 18.63
CA VAL A 288 -4.97 -7.78 18.96
C VAL A 288 -5.34 -6.54 18.15
N PHE A 289 -5.63 -6.73 16.86
CA PHE A 289 -6.10 -5.64 16.00
C PHE A 289 -7.42 -5.04 16.49
N ALA A 290 -8.37 -5.90 16.92
CA ALA A 290 -9.63 -5.47 17.51
C ALA A 290 -9.41 -4.69 18.82
N ASP A 291 -8.54 -5.19 19.71
CA ASP A 291 -8.22 -4.55 20.98
C ASP A 291 -7.59 -3.16 20.77
N VAL A 292 -6.67 -3.05 19.80
CA VAL A 292 -6.08 -1.76 19.43
C VAL A 292 -7.15 -0.79 18.95
N LEU A 293 -8.03 -1.20 18.04
CA LEU A 293 -9.10 -0.33 17.54
C LEU A 293 -10.09 0.08 18.63
N SER A 294 -10.39 -0.82 19.57
CA SER A 294 -11.29 -0.54 20.71
C SER A 294 -10.69 0.44 21.73
N SER A 295 -9.37 0.40 21.89
CA SER A 295 -8.62 1.23 22.83
C SER A 295 -7.89 2.39 22.17
N TYR A 296 -8.01 2.57 20.85
CA TYR A 296 -7.28 3.60 20.11
C TYR A 296 -7.49 4.97 20.74
N PRO A 297 -6.42 5.76 20.95
CA PRO A 297 -6.48 6.94 21.80
C PRO A 297 -7.60 7.90 21.40
N ARG A 298 -8.54 8.08 22.31
CA ARG A 298 -9.73 8.91 22.10
C ARG A 298 -9.43 10.40 22.20
N ASN A 299 -8.20 10.79 22.53
CA ASN A 299 -7.80 12.19 22.67
C ASN A 299 -6.38 12.42 22.14
N LEU A 300 -6.25 12.81 20.89
CA LEU A 300 -5.15 13.67 20.51
C LEU A 300 -5.65 15.11 20.73
N SER A 301 -5.45 15.65 21.94
CA SER A 301 -5.45 17.10 22.11
C SER A 301 -4.44 17.65 21.10
N ARG A 302 -4.88 18.49 20.18
CA ARG A 302 -3.97 19.31 19.39
C ARG A 302 -3.24 20.21 20.38
N THR A 303 -2.03 19.81 20.78
CA THR A 303 -1.08 20.71 21.39
C THR A 303 -0.38 21.52 20.31
#